data_2b6d3530bee35968433623317e295bb8
#
_entry.id   2b6d3530bee35968433623317e295bb8
#
_cell.length_a   1.000
_cell.length_b   1.000
_cell.length_c   1.000
_cell.angle_alpha   90.00
_cell.angle_beta   90.00
_cell.angle_gamma   90.00
#
_symmetry.space_group_name_H-M   'P 1'
#
loop_
_entity.id
_entity.type
_entity.pdbx_description
1 polymer ?
#
loop_
_entity_poly.entity_id
_entity_poly.type
_entity_poly.pdbx_seq_one_letter_code
_entity_poly.pdbx_strand_id
1 'polypeptide(L)' 'GDVVFVMQTDDVEAVHARLKEWGARVQAPPHAFEVRGADGTLLRMTTLSFWDPDGYFFEINQRHAA' A
#
# COMPACT_ATOMS: atom_id res chain seq x y z
N GLY A 1 6.88 14.57 10.72
CA GLY A 1 5.75 15.07 9.99
C GLY A 1 4.57 14.16 10.05
N ASP A 2 3.42 14.74 9.95
CA ASP A 2 2.18 14.02 10.11
C ASP A 2 1.47 13.77 8.77
N VAL A 3 2.22 13.93 7.67
CA VAL A 3 1.64 13.75 6.33
C VAL A 3 1.84 12.32 5.87
N VAL A 4 0.74 11.68 5.47
CA VAL A 4 0.75 10.36 4.88
C VAL A 4 0.25 10.49 3.46
N PHE A 5 1.03 10.00 2.49
CA PHE A 5 0.62 9.99 1.10
C PHE A 5 0.00 8.64 0.78
N VAL A 6 -1.24 8.66 0.29
CA VAL A 6 -1.97 7.43 -0.06
C VAL A 6 -2.11 7.37 -1.57
N MET A 7 -1.67 6.27 -2.15
CA MET A 7 -1.67 6.09 -3.61
C MET A 7 -2.31 4.75 -3.97
N GLN A 8 -2.79 4.66 -5.20
CA GLN A 8 -3.39 3.43 -5.73
C GLN A 8 -2.47 2.83 -6.79
N THR A 9 -2.46 1.51 -6.88
CA THR A 9 -1.73 0.80 -7.92
C THR A 9 -2.55 -0.41 -8.38
N ASP A 10 -2.27 -0.87 -9.59
CA ASP A 10 -2.85 -2.11 -10.12
C ASP A 10 -1.97 -3.32 -9.80
N ASP A 11 -0.77 -3.10 -9.26
CA ASP A 11 0.18 -4.19 -9.00
C ASP A 11 1.10 -3.81 -7.83
N VAL A 12 0.64 -4.06 -6.62
CA VAL A 12 1.39 -3.71 -5.41
C VAL A 12 2.66 -4.55 -5.28
N GLU A 13 2.66 -5.77 -5.79
CA GLU A 13 3.85 -6.61 -5.72
C GLU A 13 4.98 -6.07 -6.60
N ALA A 14 4.65 -5.52 -7.77
CA ALA A 14 5.64 -4.87 -8.62
C ALA A 14 6.20 -3.62 -7.95
N VAL A 15 5.36 -2.84 -7.28
CA VAL A 15 5.82 -1.68 -6.52
C VAL A 15 6.78 -2.11 -5.42
N HIS A 16 6.44 -3.17 -4.68
CA HIS A 16 7.29 -3.68 -3.62
C HIS A 16 8.66 -4.10 -4.15
N ALA A 17 8.70 -4.80 -5.29
CA ALA A 17 9.95 -5.22 -5.90
C ALA A 17 10.83 -4.03 -6.27
N ARG A 18 10.24 -2.97 -6.82
CA ARG A 18 10.98 -1.76 -7.18
C ARG A 18 11.51 -1.03 -5.95
N LEU A 19 10.71 -0.97 -4.89
CA LEU A 19 11.15 -0.34 -3.64
C LEU A 19 12.34 -1.08 -3.05
N LYS A 20 12.35 -2.41 -3.12
CA LYS A 20 13.48 -3.19 -2.64
C LYS A 20 14.73 -2.93 -3.46
N GLU A 21 14.60 -2.80 -4.78
CA GLU A 21 15.73 -2.46 -5.64
C GLU A 21 16.30 -1.08 -5.31
N TRP A 22 15.45 -0.13 -4.96
CA TRP A 22 15.87 1.23 -4.60
C TRP A 22 16.42 1.33 -3.19
N GLY A 23 16.26 0.27 -2.38
CA GLY A 23 16.68 0.31 -0.98
C GLY A 23 15.76 1.15 -0.10
N ALA A 24 14.51 1.33 -0.49
CA ALA A 24 13.54 2.05 0.32
C ALA A 24 13.27 1.32 1.63
N ARG A 25 12.97 2.08 2.67
CA ARG A 25 12.69 1.52 3.99
C ARG A 25 11.21 1.12 4.07
N VAL A 26 10.94 -0.16 3.91
CA VAL A 26 9.58 -0.70 3.95
C VAL A 26 9.16 -0.86 5.42
N GLN A 27 8.04 -0.23 5.77
CA GLN A 27 7.46 -0.33 7.11
C GLN A 27 6.63 -1.60 7.23
N ALA A 28 5.79 -1.87 6.22
CA ALA A 28 5.00 -3.08 6.16
C ALA A 28 4.99 -3.59 4.73
N PRO A 29 5.41 -4.85 4.50
CA PRO A 29 5.33 -5.44 3.15
C PRO A 29 3.87 -5.64 2.74
N PRO A 30 3.60 -5.98 1.47
CA PRO A 30 2.22 -6.18 1.03
C PRO A 30 1.47 -7.18 1.91
N HIS A 31 0.31 -6.77 2.38
CA HIS A 31 -0.57 -7.63 3.17
C HIS A 31 -2.00 -7.39 2.75
N ALA A 32 -2.77 -8.48 2.70
CA ALA A 32 -4.16 -8.44 2.27
C ALA A 32 -5.10 -8.32 3.46
N PHE A 33 -6.20 -7.59 3.26
CA PHE A 33 -7.25 -7.49 4.26
C PHE A 33 -8.57 -7.21 3.56
N GLU A 34 -9.65 -7.38 4.32
CA GLU A 34 -11.00 -7.12 3.83
C GLU A 34 -11.63 -6.00 4.65
N VAL A 35 -12.33 -5.11 3.96
CA VAL A 35 -13.08 -4.02 4.57
C VAL A 35 -14.54 -4.16 4.14
N ARG A 36 -15.45 -4.07 5.10
CA ARG A 36 -16.89 -4.08 4.80
C ARG A 36 -17.35 -2.66 4.56
N GLY A 37 -17.90 -2.41 3.38
CA GLY A 37 -18.48 -1.12 3.06
C GLY A 37 -19.80 -0.88 3.78
N ALA A 38 -20.28 0.36 3.74
CA ALA A 38 -21.53 0.75 4.40
C ALA A 38 -22.74 0.01 3.84
N ASP A 39 -22.66 -0.41 2.58
CA ASP A 39 -23.73 -1.16 1.91
C ASP A 39 -23.64 -2.67 2.13
N GLY A 40 -22.71 -3.12 2.97
CA GLY A 40 -22.48 -4.54 3.23
C GLY A 40 -21.54 -5.22 2.25
N THR A 41 -21.08 -4.51 1.24
CA THR A 41 -20.13 -5.06 0.24
C THR A 41 -18.76 -5.29 0.88
N LEU A 42 -18.15 -6.44 0.61
CA LEU A 42 -16.78 -6.70 1.03
C LEU A 42 -15.80 -6.16 -0.01
N LEU A 43 -14.82 -5.41 0.47
CA LEU A 43 -13.75 -4.86 -0.36
C LEU A 43 -12.44 -5.53 0.05
N ARG A 44 -11.77 -6.17 -0.90
CA ARG A 44 -10.49 -6.80 -0.66
C ARG A 44 -9.39 -5.89 -1.13
N MET A 45 -8.40 -5.68 -0.28
CA MET A 45 -7.29 -4.78 -0.56
C MET A 45 -5.96 -5.41 -0.17
N THR A 46 -4.91 -5.03 -0.85
CA THR A 46 -3.54 -5.30 -0.42
C THR A 46 -2.85 -3.95 -0.24
N THR A 47 -2.19 -3.77 0.88
CA THR A 47 -1.54 -2.51 1.24
C THR A 47 -0.08 -2.74 1.57
N LEU A 48 0.74 -1.80 1.15
CA LEU A 48 2.17 -1.73 1.43
C LEU A 48 2.48 -0.33 1.94
N SER A 49 3.36 -0.19 2.91
CA SER A 49 3.77 1.13 3.40
C SER A 49 5.29 1.23 3.53
N PHE A 50 5.80 2.42 3.27
CA PHE A 50 7.25 2.66 3.27
C PHE A 50 7.57 4.13 3.51
N TRP A 51 8.83 4.42 3.85
CA TRP A 51 9.35 5.79 3.90
C TRP A 51 10.26 6.03 2.71
N ASP A 52 10.15 7.23 2.12
CA ASP A 52 11.09 7.63 1.09
C ASP A 52 12.41 8.13 1.75
N PRO A 53 13.45 8.44 0.95
CA PRO A 53 14.72 8.91 1.52
C PRO A 53 14.61 10.21 2.31
N ASP A 54 13.60 11.03 2.05
CA ASP A 54 13.38 12.28 2.78
C ASP A 54 12.54 12.11 4.03
N GLY A 55 12.12 10.88 4.33
CA GLY A 55 11.36 10.58 5.52
C GLY A 55 9.86 10.71 5.39
N TYR A 56 9.34 10.92 4.20
CA TYR A 56 7.90 10.95 3.97
C TYR A 56 7.32 9.55 3.99
N PHE A 57 6.14 9.41 4.57
CA PHE A 57 5.47 8.12 4.71
C PHE A 57 4.44 7.92 3.61
N PHE A 58 4.49 6.76 2.97
CA PHE A 58 3.61 6.41 1.86
C PHE A 58 2.86 5.13 2.16
N GLU A 59 1.60 5.09 1.73
CA GLU A 59 0.77 3.90 1.75
C GLU A 59 0.29 3.64 0.33
N ILE A 60 0.55 2.44 -0.19
CA ILE A 60 0.18 2.04 -1.54
C ILE A 60 -0.88 0.96 -1.43
N ASN A 61 -2.01 1.17 -2.08
CA ASN A 61 -3.15 0.27 -2.00
C ASN A 61 -3.49 -0.31 -3.37
N GLN A 62 -3.82 -1.59 -3.39
CA GLN A 62 -4.38 -2.25 -4.55
C GLN A 62 -5.74 -2.82 -4.17
N ARG A 63 -6.77 -2.43 -4.90
CA ARG A 63 -8.09 -3.04 -4.74
C ARG A 63 -8.18 -4.27 -5.62
N HIS A 64 -8.80 -5.32 -5.09
CA HIS A 64 -9.02 -6.55 -5.85
C HIS A 64 -10.48 -6.67 -6.21
N ALA A 65 -10.73 -7.16 -7.42
CA ALA A 65 -12.09 -7.43 -7.86
C ALA A 65 -12.71 -8.51 -6.98
N ALA A 66 -14.00 -8.35 -6.71
CA ALA A 66 -14.74 -9.30 -5.88
C ALA A 66 -14.89 -10.65 -6.59
#